data_37aa7092a88f5d4b0032baaa8d89e48b
#
_entry.id   37aa7092a88f5d4b0032baaa8d89e48b
#
_cell.length_a   1.000
_cell.length_b   1.000
_cell.length_c   1.000
_cell.angle_alpha   90.00
_cell.angle_beta   90.00
_cell.angle_gamma   90.00
#
_symmetry.space_group_name_H-M   'P 1'
#
loop_
_entity.id
_entity.type
_entity.pdbx_description
1 polymer ?
#
loop_
_entity_poly.entity_id
_entity_poly.type
_entity_poly.pdbx_seq_one_letter_code
_entity_poly.pdbx_strand_id
1 'polypeptide(L)'
;LVAATRVSQERWASLKDKVSEEFRLYDSGDELYNAVDNGELNLDAVIIVTPHYSHEELAVKAMQRGISVLCDKPAGVYSRQARIMQDAYTQAKKKYPKLLYGYIFHQRTFPVYQKMKEIIDSRQYGGIKRVNWIVTDWYRPDAYYESGSWRATWAHDGGGTLLNQCPHNIDLLQWICGEPACVVGFCHEGKYHPIEVEDDVTAYMEWNNGSTGVFVASTGEAAGVNRLEISLDDALLVCDKGSLRIFQLDKPEAEYRKGQGDLFAKPKGEWKDIEVEPSERAYEKVLESFAGGIPLVEGCEAINSLYITNAIYLSSWEQRKVQIPEPGTDYELEFEREFEEKLKRKSL
;
A
#
# COMPACT_ATOMS: atom_id res chain seq x y z
N LEU A 1 20.40 -14.61 6.96
CA LEU A 1 20.57 -13.28 7.57
C LEU A 1 21.96 -13.21 8.17
N VAL A 2 22.76 -12.20 7.82
CA VAL A 2 24.17 -12.08 8.24
C VAL A 2 24.43 -10.86 9.13
N ALA A 3 23.56 -9.87 9.08
CA ALA A 3 23.65 -8.66 9.91
C ALA A 3 22.29 -8.01 10.15
N ALA A 4 22.20 -7.17 11.18
CA ALA A 4 21.07 -6.28 11.43
C ALA A 4 21.52 -4.96 12.08
N THR A 5 20.64 -3.96 12.05
CA THR A 5 20.86 -2.66 12.69
C THR A 5 19.77 -2.35 13.71
N ARG A 6 20.07 -1.52 14.70
CA ARG A 6 19.10 -0.98 15.68
C ARG A 6 18.25 -2.03 16.39
N VAL A 7 18.82 -3.19 16.69
CA VAL A 7 18.15 -4.26 17.45
C VAL A 7 18.22 -3.93 18.93
N SER A 8 17.06 -3.80 19.59
CA SER A 8 17.02 -3.60 21.04
C SER A 8 17.59 -4.82 21.78
N GLN A 9 18.10 -4.61 23.01
CA GLN A 9 18.64 -5.68 23.83
C GLN A 9 17.61 -6.79 24.09
N GLU A 10 16.36 -6.42 24.34
CA GLU A 10 15.25 -7.36 24.54
C GLU A 10 15.01 -8.20 23.26
N ARG A 11 14.96 -7.55 22.10
CA ARG A 11 14.78 -8.23 20.81
C ARG A 11 15.97 -9.12 20.50
N TRP A 12 17.18 -8.64 20.76
CA TRP A 12 18.40 -9.45 20.58
C TRP A 12 18.39 -10.71 21.43
N ALA A 13 17.98 -10.61 22.70
CA ALA A 13 17.88 -11.78 23.59
C ALA A 13 16.94 -12.87 23.03
N SER A 14 15.94 -12.49 22.25
CA SER A 14 15.00 -13.44 21.60
C SER A 14 15.49 -14.00 20.26
N LEU A 15 16.52 -13.41 19.66
CA LEU A 15 16.99 -13.74 18.32
C LEU A 15 18.36 -14.39 18.27
N LYS A 16 19.23 -14.14 19.25
CA LYS A 16 20.64 -14.59 19.27
C LYS A 16 20.83 -16.09 19.03
N ASP A 17 19.89 -16.91 19.52
CA ASP A 17 19.98 -18.37 19.37
C ASP A 17 19.39 -18.86 18.01
N LYS A 18 18.87 -17.92 17.18
CA LYS A 18 18.27 -18.20 15.87
C LYS A 18 19.12 -17.71 14.69
N VAL A 19 20.21 -17.05 14.95
CA VAL A 19 21.16 -16.55 13.96
C VAL A 19 22.49 -17.26 14.06
N SER A 20 23.33 -17.19 13.02
CA SER A 20 24.66 -17.80 13.02
C SER A 20 25.60 -17.06 13.96
N GLU A 21 26.68 -17.73 14.39
CA GLU A 21 27.77 -17.13 15.21
C GLU A 21 28.47 -15.96 14.48
N GLU A 22 28.42 -15.95 13.15
CA GLU A 22 28.98 -14.88 12.29
C GLU A 22 28.07 -13.67 12.16
N PHE A 23 26.85 -13.71 12.72
CA PHE A 23 25.89 -12.62 12.66
C PHE A 23 26.39 -11.37 13.37
N ARG A 24 26.27 -10.23 12.71
CA ARG A 24 26.77 -8.94 13.22
C ARG A 24 25.67 -7.96 13.50
N LEU A 25 25.82 -7.20 14.60
CA LEU A 25 24.95 -6.08 14.95
C LEU A 25 25.69 -4.77 14.69
N TYR A 26 24.96 -3.80 14.12
CA TYR A 26 25.42 -2.44 13.90
C TYR A 26 24.43 -1.45 14.53
N ASP A 27 24.92 -0.32 15.01
CA ASP A 27 24.07 0.70 15.66
C ASP A 27 23.27 1.50 14.63
N SER A 28 23.72 1.53 13.37
CA SER A 28 23.05 2.27 12.30
C SER A 28 23.23 1.61 10.93
N GLY A 29 22.40 2.05 9.95
CA GLY A 29 22.58 1.67 8.57
C GLY A 29 23.90 2.20 7.99
N ASP A 30 24.38 3.36 8.45
CA ASP A 30 25.66 3.93 7.99
C ASP A 30 26.85 3.08 8.42
N GLU A 31 26.86 2.62 9.67
CA GLU A 31 27.90 1.70 10.13
C GLU A 31 27.91 0.38 9.35
N LEU A 32 26.71 -0.16 9.07
CA LEU A 32 26.59 -1.36 8.26
C LEU A 32 27.16 -1.12 6.84
N TYR A 33 26.83 0.00 6.18
CA TYR A 33 27.36 0.31 4.86
C TYR A 33 28.84 0.63 4.86
N ASN A 34 29.36 1.25 5.93
CA ASN A 34 30.80 1.47 6.09
C ASN A 34 31.55 0.12 6.21
N ALA A 35 30.99 -0.87 6.93
CA ALA A 35 31.58 -2.21 7.00
C ALA A 35 31.59 -2.91 5.62
N VAL A 36 30.58 -2.65 4.78
CA VAL A 36 30.58 -3.14 3.38
C VAL A 36 31.68 -2.45 2.56
N ASP A 37 31.78 -1.14 2.66
CA ASP A 37 32.77 -0.34 1.91
C ASP A 37 34.21 -0.71 2.31
N ASN A 38 34.45 -1.07 3.57
CA ASN A 38 35.72 -1.55 4.08
C ASN A 38 36.04 -3.03 3.72
N GLY A 39 35.09 -3.75 3.11
CA GLY A 39 35.23 -5.17 2.81
C GLY A 39 35.12 -6.11 4.01
N GLU A 40 34.61 -5.62 5.14
CA GLU A 40 34.39 -6.39 6.38
C GLU A 40 33.09 -7.18 6.36
N LEU A 41 32.12 -6.74 5.53
CA LEU A 41 30.79 -7.34 5.36
C LEU A 41 30.47 -7.45 3.89
N ASN A 42 29.93 -8.57 3.45
CA ASN A 42 29.39 -8.75 2.10
C ASN A 42 27.87 -8.97 2.16
N LEU A 43 27.13 -8.21 1.37
CA LEU A 43 25.66 -8.24 1.32
C LEU A 43 25.17 -8.38 -0.13
N ASP A 44 24.32 -9.35 -0.39
CA ASP A 44 23.59 -9.47 -1.65
C ASP A 44 22.35 -8.58 -1.65
N ALA A 45 21.72 -8.43 -0.48
CA ALA A 45 20.49 -7.68 -0.31
C ALA A 45 20.32 -7.12 1.10
N VAL A 46 19.51 -6.07 1.23
CA VAL A 46 19.00 -5.53 2.49
C VAL A 46 17.48 -5.55 2.50
N ILE A 47 16.93 -5.80 3.69
CA ILE A 47 15.50 -5.62 3.98
C ILE A 47 15.37 -4.38 4.86
N ILE A 48 14.67 -3.36 4.38
CA ILE A 48 14.47 -2.09 5.09
C ILE A 48 13.09 -2.11 5.74
N VAL A 49 13.07 -2.11 7.08
CA VAL A 49 11.84 -2.13 7.91
C VAL A 49 11.90 -1.01 8.97
N THR A 50 12.51 0.09 8.62
CA THR A 50 12.75 1.26 9.45
C THR A 50 11.56 2.24 9.38
N PRO A 51 11.52 3.36 10.17
CA PRO A 51 10.54 4.41 9.99
C PRO A 51 10.55 4.99 8.58
N HIS A 52 9.38 5.42 8.10
CA HIS A 52 9.10 5.75 6.70
C HIS A 52 10.07 6.74 6.06
N TYR A 53 10.46 7.81 6.78
CA TYR A 53 11.39 8.81 6.28
C TYR A 53 12.80 8.30 5.97
N SER A 54 13.21 7.19 6.58
CA SER A 54 14.55 6.64 6.36
C SER A 54 14.62 5.64 5.19
N HIS A 55 13.47 5.27 4.59
CA HIS A 55 13.44 4.32 3.48
C HIS A 55 14.27 4.79 2.30
N GLU A 56 14.09 6.06 1.88
CA GLU A 56 14.79 6.64 0.73
C GLU A 56 16.31 6.59 0.92
N GLU A 57 16.81 7.18 2.00
CA GLU A 57 18.26 7.27 2.24
C GLU A 57 18.92 5.89 2.28
N LEU A 58 18.34 4.95 3.03
CA LEU A 58 18.89 3.61 3.18
C LEU A 58 18.84 2.82 1.88
N ALA A 59 17.74 2.92 1.11
CA ALA A 59 17.60 2.25 -0.15
C ALA A 59 18.59 2.78 -1.21
N VAL A 60 18.72 4.10 -1.33
CA VAL A 60 19.65 4.73 -2.25
C VAL A 60 21.08 4.32 -1.95
N LYS A 61 21.50 4.37 -0.67
CA LYS A 61 22.84 3.93 -0.23
C LYS A 61 23.13 2.46 -0.57
N ALA A 62 22.15 1.58 -0.42
CA ALA A 62 22.28 0.16 -0.79
C ALA A 62 22.47 0.00 -2.30
N MET A 63 21.57 0.59 -3.10
CA MET A 63 21.58 0.47 -4.56
C MET A 63 22.88 0.99 -5.18
N GLN A 64 23.43 2.10 -4.66
CA GLN A 64 24.72 2.65 -5.11
C GLN A 64 25.89 1.67 -4.94
N ARG A 65 25.78 0.75 -3.99
CA ARG A 65 26.76 -0.31 -3.71
C ARG A 65 26.47 -1.63 -4.44
N GLY A 66 25.39 -1.68 -5.24
CA GLY A 66 24.96 -2.89 -5.93
C GLY A 66 24.26 -3.90 -5.01
N ILE A 67 23.79 -3.47 -3.85
CA ILE A 67 23.05 -4.28 -2.89
C ILE A 67 21.56 -4.18 -3.23
N SER A 68 20.92 -5.33 -3.46
CA SER A 68 19.48 -5.41 -3.74
C SER A 68 18.65 -4.94 -2.55
N VAL A 69 17.50 -4.33 -2.82
CA VAL A 69 16.65 -3.72 -1.78
C VAL A 69 15.26 -4.31 -1.79
N LEU A 70 14.83 -4.84 -0.65
CA LEU A 70 13.43 -5.13 -0.34
C LEU A 70 12.98 -4.18 0.77
N CYS A 71 12.13 -3.22 0.45
CA CYS A 71 11.68 -2.18 1.38
C CYS A 71 10.29 -2.49 1.93
N ASP A 72 10.04 -2.19 3.20
CA ASP A 72 8.69 -2.26 3.76
C ASP A 72 7.82 -1.11 3.23
N LYS A 73 6.53 -1.26 3.32
CA LYS A 73 5.54 -0.22 3.00
C LYS A 73 5.56 0.90 4.07
N PRO A 74 5.14 2.12 3.74
CA PRO A 74 4.83 2.66 2.43
C PRO A 74 6.07 2.91 1.56
N ALA A 75 5.87 3.19 0.28
CA ALA A 75 6.95 3.51 -0.65
C ALA A 75 7.67 4.83 -0.35
N GLY A 76 7.30 5.50 0.72
CA GLY A 76 7.79 6.77 1.21
C GLY A 76 6.64 7.52 1.88
N VAL A 77 6.90 8.70 2.40
CA VAL A 77 5.88 9.61 2.93
C VAL A 77 5.19 10.37 1.79
N TYR A 78 5.96 10.78 0.79
CA TYR A 78 5.48 11.45 -0.42
C TYR A 78 6.18 10.92 -1.67
N SER A 79 5.50 11.07 -2.80
CA SER A 79 5.83 10.39 -4.05
C SER A 79 7.23 10.72 -4.59
N ARG A 80 7.78 11.91 -4.34
CA ARG A 80 9.16 12.27 -4.72
C ARG A 80 10.19 11.32 -4.10
N GLN A 81 10.01 10.89 -2.84
CA GLN A 81 10.94 9.93 -2.21
C GLN A 81 10.98 8.60 -2.98
N ALA A 82 9.80 8.07 -3.32
CA ALA A 82 9.72 6.84 -4.11
C ALA A 82 10.34 7.02 -5.51
N ARG A 83 10.18 8.21 -6.12
CA ARG A 83 10.80 8.53 -7.42
C ARG A 83 12.33 8.62 -7.32
N ILE A 84 12.86 9.24 -6.27
CA ILE A 84 14.32 9.29 -6.01
C ILE A 84 14.89 7.87 -5.90
N MET A 85 14.22 6.98 -5.14
CA MET A 85 14.61 5.58 -5.03
C MET A 85 14.56 4.86 -6.39
N GLN A 86 13.53 5.10 -7.19
CA GLN A 86 13.39 4.51 -8.53
C GLN A 86 14.48 5.01 -9.49
N ASP A 87 14.83 6.30 -9.44
CA ASP A 87 15.90 6.88 -10.25
C ASP A 87 17.26 6.28 -9.84
N ALA A 88 17.51 6.16 -8.53
CA ALA A 88 18.73 5.52 -8.01
C ALA A 88 18.83 4.06 -8.45
N TYR A 89 17.73 3.30 -8.40
CA TYR A 89 17.68 1.94 -8.92
C TYR A 89 18.00 1.89 -10.41
N THR A 90 17.36 2.74 -11.20
CA THR A 90 17.55 2.79 -12.66
C THR A 90 19.01 3.10 -13.04
N GLN A 91 19.67 4.00 -12.30
CA GLN A 91 21.10 4.29 -12.52
C GLN A 91 21.99 3.13 -12.06
N ALA A 92 21.73 2.58 -10.85
CA ALA A 92 22.51 1.48 -10.30
C ALA A 92 22.43 0.21 -11.16
N LYS A 93 21.24 -0.08 -11.72
CA LYS A 93 21.02 -1.25 -12.58
C LYS A 93 21.88 -1.26 -13.85
N LYS A 94 22.31 -0.09 -14.34
CA LYS A 94 23.25 -0.01 -15.48
C LYS A 94 24.61 -0.61 -15.13
N LYS A 95 25.06 -0.46 -13.88
CA LYS A 95 26.32 -1.01 -13.36
C LYS A 95 26.15 -2.40 -12.79
N TYR A 96 25.00 -2.68 -12.20
CA TYR A 96 24.66 -3.93 -11.50
C TYR A 96 23.40 -4.56 -12.13
N PRO A 97 23.49 -5.26 -13.29
CA PRO A 97 22.31 -5.74 -14.03
C PRO A 97 21.41 -6.71 -13.26
N LYS A 98 21.96 -7.38 -12.24
CA LYS A 98 21.21 -8.32 -11.38
C LYS A 98 20.55 -7.65 -10.16
N LEU A 99 20.76 -6.35 -9.99
CA LEU A 99 20.18 -5.61 -8.87
C LEU A 99 18.66 -5.76 -8.85
N LEU A 100 18.09 -6.00 -7.67
CA LEU A 100 16.65 -6.08 -7.44
C LEU A 100 16.20 -4.92 -6.55
N TYR A 101 15.00 -4.42 -6.82
CA TYR A 101 14.33 -3.45 -5.98
C TYR A 101 12.83 -3.76 -5.91
N GLY A 102 12.33 -3.99 -4.72
CA GLY A 102 10.92 -4.34 -4.50
C GLY A 102 10.42 -3.91 -3.13
N TYR A 103 9.11 -4.11 -2.93
CA TYR A 103 8.41 -3.75 -1.70
C TYR A 103 7.66 -4.92 -1.07
N ILE A 104 7.47 -4.83 0.26
CA ILE A 104 6.74 -5.83 1.05
C ILE A 104 5.25 -5.48 1.07
N PHE A 105 4.55 -5.71 -0.03
CA PHE A 105 3.09 -5.70 -0.09
C PHE A 105 2.55 -7.13 0.04
N HIS A 106 2.76 -7.73 1.20
CA HIS A 106 2.49 -9.15 1.44
C HIS A 106 1.03 -9.55 1.22
N GLN A 107 0.06 -8.63 1.33
CA GLN A 107 -1.35 -8.94 1.08
C GLN A 107 -1.64 -9.31 -0.39
N ARG A 108 -0.75 -8.99 -1.34
CA ARG A 108 -0.85 -9.52 -2.72
C ARG A 108 -0.65 -11.04 -2.80
N THR A 109 -0.12 -11.68 -1.75
CA THR A 109 -0.02 -13.14 -1.65
C THR A 109 -1.30 -13.79 -1.12
N PHE A 110 -2.29 -13.02 -0.67
CA PHE A 110 -3.52 -13.57 -0.13
C PHE A 110 -4.38 -14.16 -1.25
N PRO A 111 -4.74 -15.45 -1.18
CA PRO A 111 -5.47 -16.12 -2.26
C PRO A 111 -6.77 -15.43 -2.64
N VAL A 112 -7.46 -14.81 -1.69
CA VAL A 112 -8.70 -14.07 -1.95
C VAL A 112 -8.49 -12.89 -2.91
N TYR A 113 -7.43 -12.09 -2.71
CA TYR A 113 -7.15 -10.94 -3.58
C TYR A 113 -6.57 -11.38 -4.92
N GLN A 114 -5.77 -12.45 -4.94
CA GLN A 114 -5.30 -13.07 -6.18
C GLN A 114 -6.48 -13.57 -7.02
N LYS A 115 -7.45 -14.21 -6.39
CA LYS A 115 -8.66 -14.68 -7.07
C LYS A 115 -9.54 -13.54 -7.59
N MET A 116 -9.68 -12.48 -6.82
CA MET A 116 -10.37 -11.27 -7.29
C MET A 116 -9.67 -10.68 -8.52
N LYS A 117 -8.35 -10.53 -8.46
CA LYS A 117 -7.54 -10.05 -9.59
C LYS A 117 -7.71 -10.93 -10.84
N GLU A 118 -7.64 -12.24 -10.69
CA GLU A 118 -7.87 -13.20 -11.78
C GLU A 118 -9.25 -12.99 -12.44
N ILE A 119 -10.30 -12.87 -11.63
CA ILE A 119 -11.66 -12.64 -12.12
C ILE A 119 -11.77 -11.32 -12.89
N ILE A 120 -11.20 -10.25 -12.38
CA ILE A 120 -11.21 -8.93 -13.03
C ILE A 120 -10.41 -8.94 -14.33
N ASP A 121 -9.22 -9.53 -14.32
CA ASP A 121 -8.36 -9.60 -15.51
C ASP A 121 -8.94 -10.47 -16.62
N SER A 122 -9.69 -11.51 -16.25
CA SER A 122 -10.33 -12.41 -17.22
C SER A 122 -11.37 -11.71 -18.10
N ARG A 123 -11.90 -10.56 -17.65
CA ARG A 123 -13.02 -9.84 -18.30
C ARG A 123 -14.26 -10.69 -18.54
N GLN A 124 -14.37 -11.85 -17.91
CA GLN A 124 -15.49 -12.79 -18.08
C GLN A 124 -16.85 -12.16 -17.77
N TYR A 125 -16.89 -11.20 -16.84
CA TYR A 125 -18.10 -10.51 -16.41
C TYR A 125 -18.15 -9.05 -16.88
N GLY A 126 -17.39 -8.70 -17.92
CA GLY A 126 -17.31 -7.36 -18.46
C GLY A 126 -16.38 -6.42 -17.71
N GLY A 127 -16.64 -5.11 -17.82
CA GLY A 127 -15.86 -4.06 -17.19
C GLY A 127 -16.32 -3.74 -15.77
N ILE A 128 -15.44 -3.09 -15.01
CA ILE A 128 -15.78 -2.51 -13.70
C ILE A 128 -16.69 -1.31 -13.92
N LYS A 129 -17.79 -1.23 -13.17
CA LYS A 129 -18.69 -0.09 -13.08
C LYS A 129 -18.51 0.71 -11.80
N ARG A 130 -18.30 0.01 -10.67
CA ARG A 130 -18.17 0.64 -9.36
C ARG A 130 -17.31 -0.21 -8.42
N VAL A 131 -16.52 0.49 -7.59
CA VAL A 131 -15.72 -0.10 -6.51
C VAL A 131 -16.13 0.57 -5.20
N ASN A 132 -16.51 -0.22 -4.18
CA ASN A 132 -16.75 0.28 -2.84
C ASN A 132 -15.91 -0.54 -1.87
N TRP A 133 -15.01 0.12 -1.15
CA TRP A 133 -14.23 -0.55 -0.14
C TRP A 133 -14.34 0.18 1.20
N ILE A 134 -14.86 -0.50 2.20
CA ILE A 134 -14.94 -0.02 3.57
C ILE A 134 -13.96 -0.85 4.41
N VAL A 135 -13.01 -0.18 5.06
CA VAL A 135 -11.93 -0.78 5.86
C VAL A 135 -11.87 -0.04 7.19
N THR A 136 -12.77 -0.39 8.10
CA THR A 136 -12.86 0.24 9.42
C THR A 136 -12.58 -0.74 10.56
N ASP A 137 -12.14 -1.97 10.23
CA ASP A 137 -11.76 -3.00 11.20
C ASP A 137 -10.33 -2.84 11.77
N TRP A 138 -9.63 -1.78 11.39
CA TRP A 138 -8.32 -1.40 11.92
C TRP A 138 -8.40 -0.64 13.25
N TYR A 139 -9.35 -0.98 14.13
CA TYR A 139 -9.47 -0.31 15.43
C TYR A 139 -8.12 -0.21 16.16
N ARG A 140 -7.83 0.97 16.67
CA ARG A 140 -6.65 1.26 17.49
C ARG A 140 -7.06 1.92 18.81
N PRO A 141 -6.68 1.36 19.97
CA PRO A 141 -6.85 2.07 21.25
C PRO A 141 -5.83 3.21 21.38
N ASP A 142 -6.10 4.18 22.25
CA ASP A 142 -5.18 5.29 22.54
C ASP A 142 -3.77 4.80 22.91
N ALA A 143 -3.68 3.73 23.68
CA ALA A 143 -2.41 3.09 24.05
C ALA A 143 -1.53 2.68 22.85
N TYR A 144 -2.11 2.41 21.67
CA TYR A 144 -1.36 2.14 20.46
C TYR A 144 -0.60 3.40 20.02
N TYR A 145 -1.25 4.54 20.05
CA TYR A 145 -0.64 5.82 19.64
C TYR A 145 0.36 6.31 20.69
N GLU A 146 0.12 6.04 21.97
CA GLU A 146 1.02 6.36 23.08
C GLU A 146 2.26 5.45 23.14
N SER A 147 2.27 4.32 22.45
CA SER A 147 3.37 3.33 22.49
C SER A 147 4.69 3.80 21.87
N GLY A 148 4.74 5.00 21.28
CA GLY A 148 5.94 5.60 20.72
C GLY A 148 5.71 7.05 20.33
N SER A 149 6.63 7.93 20.72
CA SER A 149 6.56 9.38 20.45
C SER A 149 6.57 9.76 18.95
N TRP A 150 6.93 8.82 18.08
CA TRP A 150 6.96 9.01 16.64
C TRP A 150 5.60 8.72 15.97
N ARG A 151 4.73 7.96 16.64
CA ARG A 151 3.46 7.53 16.07
C ARG A 151 2.49 8.68 15.92
N ALA A 152 1.68 8.57 14.88
CA ALA A 152 0.57 9.47 14.61
C ALA A 152 0.96 10.95 14.56
N THR A 153 2.15 11.25 14.04
CA THR A 153 2.65 12.60 13.79
C THR A 153 3.03 12.79 12.33
N TRP A 154 2.78 13.98 11.80
CA TRP A 154 3.22 14.31 10.44
C TRP A 154 4.74 14.25 10.28
N ALA A 155 5.47 14.69 11.33
CA ALA A 155 6.93 14.80 11.31
C ALA A 155 7.66 13.45 11.32
N HIS A 156 7.05 12.39 11.84
CA HIS A 156 7.72 11.09 12.00
C HIS A 156 7.03 9.94 11.27
N ASP A 157 5.70 9.85 11.34
CA ASP A 157 4.92 8.85 10.59
C ASP A 157 4.63 9.32 9.16
N GLY A 158 4.43 10.64 8.98
CA GLY A 158 4.09 11.25 7.70
C GLY A 158 2.62 11.15 7.30
N GLY A 159 1.78 10.54 8.15
CA GLY A 159 0.35 10.35 7.97
C GLY A 159 -0.23 9.34 8.95
N GLY A 160 -1.53 9.17 8.92
CA GLY A 160 -2.27 8.30 9.83
C GLY A 160 -2.79 7.02 9.16
N THR A 161 -4.09 6.88 9.13
CA THR A 161 -4.77 5.68 8.62
C THR A 161 -4.35 5.33 7.20
N LEU A 162 -4.28 6.29 6.29
CA LEU A 162 -3.92 6.05 4.88
C LEU A 162 -2.48 5.57 4.72
N LEU A 163 -1.54 6.19 5.42
CA LEU A 163 -0.11 5.94 5.19
C LEU A 163 0.45 4.81 6.07
N ASN A 164 -0.16 4.55 7.22
CA ASN A 164 0.31 3.54 8.18
C ASN A 164 -0.52 2.25 8.14
N GLN A 165 -1.86 2.32 8.27
CA GLN A 165 -2.71 1.14 8.32
C GLN A 165 -3.13 0.63 6.93
N CYS A 166 -3.48 1.54 6.01
CA CYS A 166 -4.09 1.19 4.73
C CYS A 166 -3.18 1.17 3.48
N PRO A 167 -1.83 1.24 3.54
CA PRO A 167 -1.03 1.13 2.32
C PRO A 167 -1.29 -0.16 1.55
N HIS A 168 -1.50 -1.28 2.23
CA HIS A 168 -1.88 -2.55 1.59
C HIS A 168 -3.23 -2.48 0.88
N ASN A 169 -4.21 -1.80 1.47
CA ASN A 169 -5.54 -1.68 0.89
C ASN A 169 -5.51 -0.78 -0.36
N ILE A 170 -4.81 0.35 -0.29
CA ILE A 170 -4.63 1.23 -1.46
C ILE A 170 -3.84 0.53 -2.57
N ASP A 171 -2.79 -0.21 -2.21
CA ASP A 171 -2.04 -1.03 -3.17
C ASP A 171 -2.93 -2.08 -3.84
N LEU A 172 -3.70 -2.85 -3.08
CA LEU A 172 -4.64 -3.84 -3.61
C LEU A 172 -5.74 -3.22 -4.46
N LEU A 173 -6.24 -2.03 -4.08
CA LEU A 173 -7.26 -1.33 -4.85
C LEU A 173 -6.75 -1.03 -6.26
N GLN A 174 -5.57 -0.41 -6.39
CA GLN A 174 -5.00 -0.09 -7.70
C GLN A 174 -4.56 -1.35 -8.46
N TRP A 175 -4.05 -2.36 -7.75
CA TRP A 175 -3.61 -3.60 -8.37
C TRP A 175 -4.78 -4.41 -8.97
N ILE A 176 -5.91 -4.48 -8.25
CA ILE A 176 -7.11 -5.23 -8.71
C ILE A 176 -7.93 -4.41 -9.71
N CYS A 177 -8.17 -3.13 -9.42
CA CYS A 177 -9.14 -2.31 -10.16
C CYS A 177 -8.50 -1.34 -11.16
N GLY A 178 -7.16 -1.25 -11.18
CA GLY A 178 -6.43 -0.22 -11.91
C GLY A 178 -6.36 1.11 -11.15
N GLU A 179 -5.50 2.00 -11.61
CA GLU A 179 -5.31 3.30 -11.00
C GLU A 179 -6.51 4.23 -11.27
N PRO A 180 -7.07 4.91 -10.25
CA PRO A 180 -8.06 5.95 -10.47
C PRO A 180 -7.42 7.17 -11.16
N ALA A 181 -8.19 7.88 -11.97
CA ALA A 181 -7.74 9.09 -12.66
C ALA A 181 -7.81 10.33 -11.76
N CYS A 182 -8.73 10.34 -10.81
CA CYS A 182 -8.87 11.44 -9.87
C CYS A 182 -9.60 11.03 -8.59
N VAL A 183 -9.45 11.87 -7.57
CA VAL A 183 -10.06 11.66 -6.25
C VAL A 183 -10.67 12.95 -5.70
N VAL A 184 -11.66 12.78 -4.82
CA VAL A 184 -12.13 13.77 -3.86
C VAL A 184 -12.03 13.13 -2.48
N GLY A 185 -11.18 13.67 -1.61
CA GLY A 185 -10.88 13.12 -0.29
C GLY A 185 -11.40 13.97 0.85
N PHE A 186 -11.74 13.32 1.94
CA PHE A 186 -12.10 13.90 3.24
C PHE A 186 -11.31 13.15 4.30
N CYS A 187 -10.30 13.79 4.88
CA CYS A 187 -9.46 13.27 5.95
C CYS A 187 -9.74 14.07 7.22
N HIS A 188 -10.06 13.38 8.31
CA HIS A 188 -10.32 14.02 9.60
C HIS A 188 -9.19 13.69 10.56
N GLU A 189 -8.42 14.71 10.91
CA GLU A 189 -7.29 14.62 11.84
C GLU A 189 -7.81 14.55 13.28
N GLY A 190 -7.39 13.52 14.03
CA GLY A 190 -7.75 13.38 15.44
C GLY A 190 -9.25 13.38 15.72
N LYS A 191 -10.06 12.76 14.86
CA LYS A 191 -11.51 12.71 15.02
C LYS A 191 -11.94 11.83 16.19
N TYR A 192 -11.26 10.71 16.36
CA TYR A 192 -11.56 9.72 17.38
C TYR A 192 -10.47 9.60 18.45
N HIS A 193 -9.24 10.00 18.15
CA HIS A 193 -8.08 9.90 19.01
C HIS A 193 -7.37 11.26 19.16
N PRO A 194 -6.68 11.53 20.27
CA PRO A 194 -5.91 12.76 20.46
C PRO A 194 -4.57 12.70 19.67
N ILE A 195 -4.65 12.64 18.35
CA ILE A 195 -3.50 12.50 17.44
C ILE A 195 -3.44 13.62 16.40
N GLU A 196 -2.31 13.74 15.72
CA GLU A 196 -2.06 14.82 14.75
C GLU A 196 -2.55 14.53 13.35
N VAL A 197 -2.55 13.26 13.00
CA VAL A 197 -2.83 12.77 11.66
C VAL A 197 -4.28 12.29 11.56
N GLU A 198 -4.71 11.91 10.38
CA GLU A 198 -6.06 11.41 10.18
C GLU A 198 -6.26 10.01 10.74
N ASP A 199 -7.39 9.81 11.37
CA ASP A 199 -7.91 8.52 11.87
C ASP A 199 -9.25 8.14 11.25
N ASP A 200 -9.76 8.98 10.34
CA ASP A 200 -10.99 8.77 9.58
C ASP A 200 -10.86 9.37 8.18
N VAL A 201 -11.17 8.58 7.17
CA VAL A 201 -11.03 8.94 5.76
C VAL A 201 -12.22 8.46 4.96
N THR A 202 -12.71 9.33 4.08
CA THR A 202 -13.63 8.97 2.99
C THR A 202 -13.10 9.56 1.68
N ALA A 203 -12.91 8.73 0.66
CA ALA A 203 -12.46 9.18 -0.65
C ALA A 203 -13.38 8.66 -1.76
N TYR A 204 -13.84 9.58 -2.62
CA TYR A 204 -14.51 9.25 -3.89
C TYR A 204 -13.47 9.24 -5.01
N MET A 205 -13.58 8.29 -5.93
CA MET A 205 -12.62 8.06 -7.02
C MET A 205 -13.33 7.89 -8.36
N GLU A 206 -12.66 8.32 -9.42
CA GLU A 206 -13.13 8.11 -10.80
C GLU A 206 -11.97 7.51 -11.62
N TRP A 207 -12.30 6.58 -12.51
CA TRP A 207 -11.37 5.97 -13.48
C TRP A 207 -11.62 6.50 -14.90
N ASN A 208 -10.60 6.44 -15.74
CA ASN A 208 -10.68 6.90 -17.13
C ASN A 208 -11.74 6.14 -17.97
N ASN A 209 -12.13 4.94 -17.58
CA ASN A 209 -13.16 4.15 -18.23
C ASN A 209 -14.58 4.55 -17.80
N GLY A 210 -14.74 5.57 -16.95
CA GLY A 210 -16.02 6.04 -16.41
C GLY A 210 -16.51 5.28 -15.18
N SER A 211 -15.78 4.29 -14.68
CA SER A 211 -16.11 3.67 -13.40
C SER A 211 -15.87 4.64 -12.25
N THR A 212 -16.56 4.43 -11.15
CA THR A 212 -16.47 5.25 -9.93
C THR A 212 -16.28 4.37 -8.72
N GLY A 213 -15.80 4.96 -7.60
CA GLY A 213 -15.65 4.20 -6.38
C GLY A 213 -15.61 5.04 -5.13
N VAL A 214 -15.72 4.37 -3.99
CA VAL A 214 -15.57 4.96 -2.65
C VAL A 214 -14.64 4.09 -1.85
N PHE A 215 -13.69 4.72 -1.18
CA PHE A 215 -12.81 4.12 -0.19
C PHE A 215 -13.06 4.78 1.16
N VAL A 216 -13.36 4.00 2.18
CA VAL A 216 -13.58 4.47 3.55
C VAL A 216 -12.62 3.72 4.47
N ALA A 217 -11.90 4.44 5.32
CA ALA A 217 -11.01 3.84 6.30
C ALA A 217 -11.09 4.58 7.64
N SER A 218 -11.04 3.83 8.73
CA SER A 218 -11.04 4.39 10.08
C SER A 218 -10.30 3.49 11.05
N THR A 219 -9.69 4.10 12.07
CA THR A 219 -9.13 3.39 13.22
C THR A 219 -9.95 3.56 14.50
N GLY A 220 -11.07 4.31 14.43
CA GLY A 220 -11.91 4.64 15.57
C GLY A 220 -13.21 3.83 15.69
N GLU A 221 -13.49 2.89 14.79
CA GLU A 221 -14.72 2.09 14.81
C GLU A 221 -14.51 0.75 15.53
N ALA A 222 -15.12 0.59 16.72
CA ALA A 222 -14.94 -0.62 17.54
C ALA A 222 -15.57 -1.88 16.93
N ALA A 223 -16.64 -1.73 16.14
CA ALA A 223 -17.32 -2.80 15.40
C ALA A 223 -17.10 -2.62 13.90
N GLY A 224 -15.83 -2.53 13.48
CA GLY A 224 -15.46 -2.19 12.13
C GLY A 224 -15.79 -3.25 11.06
N VAL A 225 -15.73 -2.82 9.82
CA VAL A 225 -16.06 -3.59 8.61
C VAL A 225 -14.81 -3.64 7.72
N ASN A 226 -14.60 -4.79 7.05
CA ASN A 226 -13.68 -4.90 5.93
C ASN A 226 -14.41 -5.58 4.77
N ARG A 227 -14.93 -4.75 3.88
CA ARG A 227 -15.79 -5.21 2.80
C ARG A 227 -15.47 -4.48 1.50
N LEU A 228 -15.04 -5.24 0.50
CA LEU A 228 -14.80 -4.79 -0.86
C LEU A 228 -15.90 -5.32 -1.79
N GLU A 229 -16.57 -4.41 -2.46
CA GLU A 229 -17.56 -4.71 -3.49
C GLU A 229 -17.12 -4.16 -4.84
N ILE A 230 -17.13 -4.99 -5.87
CA ILE A 230 -16.82 -4.61 -7.25
C ILE A 230 -18.02 -4.97 -8.13
N SER A 231 -18.75 -3.94 -8.58
CA SER A 231 -19.82 -4.10 -9.57
C SER A 231 -19.20 -4.16 -10.95
N LEU A 232 -19.51 -5.24 -11.67
CA LEU A 232 -19.11 -5.49 -13.04
C LEU A 232 -20.32 -5.31 -13.99
N ASP A 233 -20.12 -5.43 -15.29
CA ASP A 233 -21.24 -5.38 -16.23
C ASP A 233 -22.27 -6.47 -15.92
N ASP A 234 -21.82 -7.70 -15.73
CA ASP A 234 -22.68 -8.87 -15.60
C ASP A 234 -22.59 -9.58 -14.24
N ALA A 235 -21.94 -8.98 -13.23
CA ALA A 235 -21.78 -9.57 -11.91
C ALA A 235 -21.54 -8.52 -10.81
N LEU A 236 -21.72 -8.96 -9.55
CA LEU A 236 -21.26 -8.26 -8.36
C LEU A 236 -20.33 -9.18 -7.57
N LEU A 237 -19.06 -8.80 -7.46
CA LEU A 237 -18.07 -9.49 -6.67
C LEU A 237 -17.98 -8.86 -5.28
N VAL A 238 -18.01 -9.69 -4.23
CA VAL A 238 -17.99 -9.23 -2.84
C VAL A 238 -16.97 -10.03 -2.04
N CYS A 239 -16.01 -9.33 -1.46
CA CYS A 239 -15.11 -9.87 -0.43
C CYS A 239 -15.48 -9.23 0.92
N ASP A 240 -15.86 -10.06 1.89
CA ASP A 240 -16.22 -9.63 3.23
C ASP A 240 -15.41 -10.44 4.25
N LYS A 241 -14.50 -9.76 4.96
CA LYS A 241 -13.58 -10.39 5.93
C LYS A 241 -12.88 -11.65 5.39
N GLY A 242 -12.46 -11.60 4.13
CA GLY A 242 -11.76 -12.70 3.46
C GLY A 242 -12.66 -13.76 2.82
N SER A 243 -13.96 -13.73 3.05
CA SER A 243 -14.93 -14.58 2.32
C SER A 243 -15.26 -13.95 0.97
N LEU A 244 -15.16 -14.73 -0.10
CA LEU A 244 -15.38 -14.27 -1.46
C LEU A 244 -16.64 -14.89 -2.05
N ARG A 245 -17.51 -14.06 -2.62
CA ARG A 245 -18.69 -14.52 -3.35
C ARG A 245 -19.01 -13.62 -4.53
N ILE A 246 -19.71 -14.17 -5.51
CA ILE A 246 -20.14 -13.47 -6.71
C ILE A 246 -21.64 -13.64 -6.93
N PHE A 247 -22.34 -12.54 -7.21
CA PHE A 247 -23.66 -12.58 -7.80
C PHE A 247 -23.51 -12.52 -9.32
N GLN A 248 -23.83 -13.60 -10.00
CA GLN A 248 -23.74 -13.70 -11.45
C GLN A 248 -25.12 -13.56 -12.10
N LEU A 249 -25.24 -12.68 -13.08
CA LEU A 249 -26.45 -12.60 -13.89
C LEU A 249 -26.66 -13.87 -14.73
N ASP A 250 -27.93 -14.25 -14.95
CA ASP A 250 -28.30 -15.39 -15.78
C ASP A 250 -28.10 -15.14 -17.27
N LYS A 251 -28.00 -13.85 -17.68
CA LYS A 251 -27.66 -13.39 -19.02
C LYS A 251 -27.02 -11.99 -18.93
N PRO A 252 -26.33 -11.53 -20.00
CA PRO A 252 -25.70 -10.20 -20.01
C PRO A 252 -26.65 -9.05 -19.68
N GLU A 253 -26.21 -8.08 -18.90
CA GLU A 253 -27.00 -6.89 -18.53
C GLU A 253 -27.54 -6.16 -19.76
N ALA A 254 -26.75 -6.08 -20.83
CA ALA A 254 -27.13 -5.45 -22.08
C ALA A 254 -28.42 -6.04 -22.70
N GLU A 255 -28.73 -7.32 -22.44
CA GLU A 255 -29.98 -7.93 -22.88
C GLU A 255 -31.17 -7.48 -22.02
N TYR A 256 -30.96 -7.36 -20.69
CA TYR A 256 -31.96 -6.82 -19.81
C TYR A 256 -32.32 -5.38 -20.17
N ARG A 257 -31.33 -4.53 -20.43
CA ARG A 257 -31.49 -3.13 -20.78
C ARG A 257 -32.25 -2.93 -22.11
N LYS A 258 -32.01 -3.80 -23.08
CA LYS A 258 -32.67 -3.73 -24.40
C LYS A 258 -33.99 -4.48 -24.45
N GLY A 259 -34.34 -5.24 -23.43
CA GLY A 259 -35.56 -6.04 -23.37
C GLY A 259 -36.81 -5.20 -23.42
N GLN A 260 -37.82 -5.65 -24.22
CA GLN A 260 -39.15 -5.12 -24.22
C GLN A 260 -39.99 -5.92 -23.24
N GLY A 261 -40.66 -5.26 -22.28
CA GLY A 261 -41.46 -5.99 -21.28
C GLY A 261 -41.83 -5.15 -20.07
N ASP A 262 -41.90 -5.77 -18.93
CA ASP A 262 -42.22 -5.12 -17.65
C ASP A 262 -41.21 -3.99 -17.35
N LEU A 263 -41.70 -2.78 -17.17
CA LEU A 263 -40.91 -1.57 -16.85
C LEU A 263 -40.15 -1.67 -15.53
N PHE A 264 -40.59 -2.57 -14.67
CA PHE A 264 -40.00 -2.81 -13.30
C PHE A 264 -39.25 -4.13 -13.21
N ALA A 265 -39.05 -4.84 -14.32
CA ALA A 265 -38.31 -6.10 -14.33
C ALA A 265 -36.88 -5.89 -13.80
N LYS A 266 -36.49 -6.71 -12.85
CA LYS A 266 -35.14 -6.74 -12.31
C LYS A 266 -34.31 -7.83 -12.98
N PRO A 267 -33.01 -7.58 -13.24
CA PRO A 267 -32.11 -8.65 -13.66
C PRO A 267 -32.12 -9.81 -12.67
N LYS A 268 -32.10 -11.03 -13.21
CA LYS A 268 -32.03 -12.26 -12.42
C LYS A 268 -30.61 -12.77 -12.37
N GLY A 269 -30.31 -13.52 -11.35
CA GLY A 269 -28.97 -14.12 -11.16
C GLY A 269 -28.95 -14.95 -9.87
N GLU A 270 -27.79 -15.46 -9.56
CA GLU A 270 -27.54 -16.27 -8.38
C GLU A 270 -26.25 -15.90 -7.67
N TRP A 271 -26.24 -16.07 -6.34
CA TRP A 271 -25.03 -15.98 -5.55
C TRP A 271 -24.28 -17.31 -5.60
N LYS A 272 -22.95 -17.21 -5.77
CA LYS A 272 -22.04 -18.33 -5.67
C LYS A 272 -20.92 -17.97 -4.72
N ASP A 273 -20.64 -18.83 -3.76
CA ASP A 273 -19.44 -18.72 -2.94
C ASP A 273 -18.23 -19.17 -3.77
N ILE A 274 -17.13 -18.45 -3.63
CA ILE A 274 -15.86 -18.78 -4.29
C ILE A 274 -14.93 -19.27 -3.20
N GLU A 275 -14.62 -20.55 -3.24
CA GLU A 275 -13.65 -21.14 -2.32
C GLU A 275 -12.26 -20.62 -2.63
N VAL A 276 -11.56 -20.19 -1.59
CA VAL A 276 -10.17 -19.75 -1.64
C VAL A 276 -9.41 -20.38 -0.47
N GLU A 277 -8.17 -20.75 -0.72
CA GLU A 277 -7.30 -21.30 0.32
C GLU A 277 -7.02 -20.23 1.40
N PRO A 278 -6.80 -20.64 2.64
CA PRO A 278 -6.33 -19.73 3.69
C PRO A 278 -5.02 -19.05 3.30
N SER A 279 -4.84 -17.81 3.74
CA SER A 279 -3.58 -17.11 3.55
C SER A 279 -2.55 -17.61 4.57
N GLU A 280 -1.50 -18.24 4.05
CA GLU A 280 -0.40 -18.75 4.87
C GLU A 280 0.93 -18.22 4.35
N ARG A 281 1.90 -18.06 5.28
CA ARG A 281 3.28 -17.72 4.96
C ARG A 281 3.44 -16.51 4.02
N ALA A 282 2.64 -15.47 4.25
CA ALA A 282 2.58 -14.31 3.35
C ALA A 282 3.92 -13.57 3.22
N TYR A 283 4.63 -13.37 4.33
CA TYR A 283 5.94 -12.74 4.32
C TYR A 283 7.01 -13.65 3.70
N GLU A 284 6.96 -14.95 4.00
CA GLU A 284 7.89 -15.92 3.42
C GLU A 284 7.75 -15.97 1.88
N LYS A 285 6.53 -15.92 1.36
CA LYS A 285 6.29 -15.88 -0.10
C LYS A 285 6.92 -14.63 -0.75
N VAL A 286 6.87 -13.48 -0.08
CA VAL A 286 7.54 -12.26 -0.54
C VAL A 286 9.06 -12.45 -0.56
N LEU A 287 9.62 -13.01 0.51
CA LEU A 287 11.05 -13.26 0.62
C LEU A 287 11.53 -14.32 -0.37
N GLU A 288 10.79 -15.41 -0.55
CA GLU A 288 11.08 -16.47 -1.50
C GLU A 288 11.08 -15.94 -2.94
N SER A 289 10.10 -15.11 -3.30
CA SER A 289 10.00 -14.45 -4.61
C SER A 289 11.19 -13.52 -4.86
N PHE A 290 11.53 -12.69 -3.88
CA PHE A 290 12.67 -11.77 -3.97
C PHE A 290 13.99 -12.53 -4.07
N ALA A 291 14.21 -13.53 -3.24
CA ALA A 291 15.40 -14.38 -3.29
C ALA A 291 15.51 -15.17 -4.60
N GLY A 292 14.37 -15.50 -5.22
CA GLY A 292 14.28 -16.11 -6.55
C GLY A 292 14.58 -15.16 -7.71
N GLY A 293 14.85 -13.87 -7.43
CA GLY A 293 15.22 -12.88 -8.44
C GLY A 293 14.05 -12.09 -9.05
N ILE A 294 12.84 -12.27 -8.55
CA ILE A 294 11.62 -11.59 -9.03
C ILE A 294 10.89 -10.99 -7.83
N PRO A 295 11.00 -9.68 -7.55
CA PRO A 295 10.20 -9.04 -6.52
C PRO A 295 8.70 -9.23 -6.78
N LEU A 296 7.93 -9.54 -5.73
CA LEU A 296 6.47 -9.66 -5.83
C LEU A 296 5.82 -8.34 -6.28
N VAL A 297 6.37 -7.23 -5.78
CA VAL A 297 6.00 -5.87 -6.18
C VAL A 297 7.30 -5.15 -6.51
N GLU A 298 7.45 -4.75 -7.75
CA GLU A 298 8.62 -3.99 -8.20
C GLU A 298 8.59 -2.55 -7.64
N GLY A 299 9.78 -1.96 -7.46
CA GLY A 299 9.91 -0.62 -6.92
C GLY A 299 9.12 0.44 -7.69
N CYS A 300 9.09 0.32 -9.02
CA CYS A 300 8.35 1.24 -9.88
C CYS A 300 6.82 1.14 -9.76
N GLU A 301 6.30 0.02 -9.27
CA GLU A 301 4.86 -0.19 -9.10
C GLU A 301 4.37 0.31 -7.73
N ALA A 302 5.21 0.21 -6.71
CA ALA A 302 4.85 0.58 -5.34
C ALA A 302 4.48 2.07 -5.18
N ILE A 303 5.01 2.96 -6.03
CA ILE A 303 4.73 4.39 -6.02
C ILE A 303 3.26 4.71 -6.31
N ASN A 304 2.56 3.85 -7.06
CA ASN A 304 1.17 4.09 -7.45
C ASN A 304 0.24 4.22 -6.24
N SER A 305 0.42 3.37 -5.23
CA SER A 305 -0.34 3.47 -3.98
C SER A 305 -0.07 4.80 -3.24
N LEU A 306 1.15 5.30 -3.33
CA LEU A 306 1.53 6.56 -2.72
C LEU A 306 0.96 7.77 -3.47
N TYR A 307 0.90 7.73 -4.81
CA TYR A 307 0.21 8.75 -5.61
C TYR A 307 -1.27 8.88 -5.21
N ILE A 308 -1.96 7.76 -5.04
CA ILE A 308 -3.37 7.76 -4.61
C ILE A 308 -3.49 8.35 -3.21
N THR A 309 -2.65 7.91 -2.27
CA THR A 309 -2.63 8.41 -0.89
C THR A 309 -2.39 9.91 -0.83
N ASN A 310 -1.35 10.40 -1.52
CA ASN A 310 -1.03 11.82 -1.55
C ASN A 310 -2.14 12.65 -2.22
N ALA A 311 -2.79 12.12 -3.26
CA ALA A 311 -3.92 12.77 -3.91
C ALA A 311 -5.13 12.91 -2.97
N ILE A 312 -5.41 11.89 -2.14
CA ILE A 312 -6.49 11.95 -1.14
C ILE A 312 -6.19 13.04 -0.12
N TYR A 313 -4.97 13.10 0.41
CA TYR A 313 -4.56 14.15 1.35
C TYR A 313 -4.68 15.53 0.74
N LEU A 314 -4.08 15.76 -0.44
CA LEU A 314 -4.12 17.04 -1.12
C LEU A 314 -5.54 17.49 -1.41
N SER A 315 -6.39 16.57 -1.89
CA SER A 315 -7.82 16.84 -2.11
C SER A 315 -8.54 17.28 -0.84
N SER A 316 -8.25 16.63 0.28
CA SER A 316 -8.85 16.99 1.58
C SER A 316 -8.36 18.35 2.08
N TRP A 317 -7.07 18.65 1.93
CA TRP A 317 -6.49 19.92 2.40
C TRP A 317 -6.95 21.11 1.59
N GLU A 318 -7.04 20.97 0.26
CA GLU A 318 -7.43 22.02 -0.66
C GLU A 318 -8.92 22.03 -0.98
N GLN A 319 -9.70 21.05 -0.48
CA GLN A 319 -11.15 20.91 -0.70
C GLN A 319 -11.53 20.94 -2.20
N ARG A 320 -10.75 20.25 -3.00
CA ARG A 320 -10.98 20.15 -4.45
C ARG A 320 -10.77 18.73 -4.98
N LYS A 321 -11.27 18.47 -6.18
CA LYS A 321 -10.92 17.28 -6.95
C LYS A 321 -9.47 17.36 -7.39
N VAL A 322 -8.72 16.28 -7.16
CA VAL A 322 -7.32 16.14 -7.55
C VAL A 322 -7.19 15.06 -8.61
N GLN A 323 -6.52 15.38 -9.72
CA GLN A 323 -6.14 14.38 -10.72
C GLN A 323 -4.99 13.56 -10.15
N ILE A 324 -4.96 12.26 -10.41
CA ILE A 324 -3.81 11.43 -10.06
C ILE A 324 -2.85 11.52 -11.25
N PRO A 325 -1.66 12.10 -11.03
CA PRO A 325 -0.80 12.53 -12.12
C PRO A 325 0.11 11.42 -12.60
N GLU A 326 0.66 11.63 -13.78
CA GLU A 326 1.86 10.94 -14.21
C GLU A 326 3.08 11.39 -13.39
N PRO A 327 4.08 10.51 -13.18
CA PRO A 327 5.29 10.85 -12.45
C PRO A 327 6.00 12.12 -13.00
N GLY A 328 6.46 12.98 -12.09
CA GLY A 328 7.26 14.16 -12.46
C GLY A 328 6.46 15.41 -12.86
N THR A 329 5.17 15.48 -12.53
CA THR A 329 4.32 16.67 -12.71
C THR A 329 4.46 17.65 -11.55
N ASP A 330 3.91 18.87 -11.70
CA ASP A 330 3.88 19.92 -10.66
C ASP A 330 3.13 19.51 -9.38
N TYR A 331 2.33 18.46 -9.46
CA TYR A 331 1.60 17.87 -8.35
C TYR A 331 2.50 17.50 -7.15
N GLU A 332 3.68 16.93 -7.37
CA GLU A 332 4.57 16.55 -6.27
C GLU A 332 5.02 17.80 -5.50
N LEU A 333 5.30 18.89 -6.20
CA LEU A 333 5.66 20.17 -5.59
C LEU A 333 4.48 20.79 -4.84
N GLU A 334 3.27 20.67 -5.40
CA GLU A 334 2.04 21.14 -4.76
C GLU A 334 1.77 20.38 -3.46
N PHE A 335 1.85 19.05 -3.51
CA PHE A 335 1.71 18.22 -2.31
C PHE A 335 2.74 18.57 -1.23
N GLU A 336 4.01 18.69 -1.60
CA GLU A 336 5.07 18.97 -0.64
C GLU A 336 4.90 20.33 0.02
N ARG A 337 4.48 21.35 -0.74
CA ARG A 337 4.18 22.67 -0.17
C ARG A 337 3.09 22.59 0.88
N GLU A 338 1.96 21.92 0.60
CA GLU A 338 0.87 21.77 1.56
C GLU A 338 1.28 20.90 2.76
N PHE A 339 2.09 19.89 2.52
CA PHE A 339 2.64 19.04 3.57
C PHE A 339 3.59 19.82 4.51
N GLU A 340 4.46 20.69 3.96
CA GLU A 340 5.31 21.59 4.76
C GLU A 340 4.48 22.53 5.65
N GLU A 341 3.35 23.02 5.16
CA GLU A 341 2.44 23.83 5.99
C GLU A 341 1.83 23.02 7.14
N LYS A 342 1.55 21.74 6.94
CA LYS A 342 1.12 20.83 8.01
C LYS A 342 2.20 20.66 9.08
N LEU A 343 3.46 20.50 8.68
CA LEU A 343 4.59 20.39 9.60
C LEU A 343 4.80 21.65 10.43
N LYS A 344 4.58 22.84 9.86
CA LYS A 344 4.76 24.13 10.55
C LYS A 344 3.67 24.44 11.58
N ARG A 345 2.41 24.05 11.32
CA ARG A 345 1.26 24.38 12.19
C ARG A 345 1.37 23.83 13.60
N LYS A 346 2.24 22.87 13.87
CA LYS A 346 2.43 22.24 15.18
C LYS A 346 3.73 22.54 15.88
N SER A 347 4.58 23.37 15.28
CA SER A 347 5.74 23.96 15.95
C SER A 347 5.36 25.16 16.84
N LEU A 348 4.08 25.49 16.93
CA LEU A 348 3.47 26.55 17.75
C LEU A 348 2.61 25.92 18.85
#